data_97bf16e2682a14c39e3ab13a8d5d5387
#
_entry.id   97bf16e2682a14c39e3ab13a8d5d5387
#
_cell.length_a   1.000
_cell.length_b   1.000
_cell.length_c   1.000
_cell.angle_alpha   90.00
_cell.angle_beta   90.00
_cell.angle_gamma   90.00
#
_symmetry.space_group_name_H-M   'P 1'
#
loop_
_entity.id
_entity.type
_entity.pdbx_description
1 polymer ?
#
loop_
_entity_poly.entity_id
_entity_poly.type
_entity_poly.pdbx_seq_one_letter_code
_entity_poly.pdbx_strand_id
1 'polypeptide(L)'
;MANTKKKKISKEVLERWSERVSLILSTDFALNETEREREARIKRALRDYNYFCRRYFPQLATCDCGKFQVDAANRLADNGRIRALFEWARGHAKSTHIGCLIPLWIKARAIAGLSTGFSFFVIVSKSEDAAMSLLGDLQAELANNEAYSRDFGVKTDKGTEWQSGRFSISDGTTFVALGRGQSPRGLKKRGKRPDYIVIDDIDSDEVCENEARVTKAYNWMMSALFGTMAAGRGRWTMVGNRINKTSILARYAERPKIYHTVVNILDKNGLPSWRENYTLEEIEELRTTMGENNFAKEYLNAPVTEGAVFKREWIKWGTMLPLKQYARIYAYTDPSWKSSTKNDYKATMLVGKTKDGYYHVLRAYAAQTTVKNMVGWHYDIEQMVAKEKHVRYWMESNLIQDLLIDEFAKEGAIRGHQIAITKDKRKKPDKFSRIESMQPLFERGFVVFNIDEKESEGMRVLVEQLLATERGSKVHDDAPDALEGAIWLLNHRAAGDEGNRYHINTKTNRHY
;
A
#
# COMPACT_ATOMS: atom_id res chain seq x y z
N MET A 1 19.49 37.07 -29.05
CA MET A 1 18.78 37.47 -27.82
C MET A 1 17.63 36.49 -27.60
N ALA A 2 17.82 35.49 -26.75
CA ALA A 2 16.79 34.51 -26.45
C ALA A 2 15.86 35.05 -25.37
N ASN A 3 14.61 35.28 -25.75
CA ASN A 3 13.54 35.79 -24.91
C ASN A 3 13.14 34.73 -23.89
N THR A 4 13.73 34.73 -22.71
CA THR A 4 13.38 33.86 -21.59
C THR A 4 12.01 34.35 -21.07
N LYS A 5 10.93 33.76 -21.55
CA LYS A 5 9.61 33.92 -20.94
C LYS A 5 9.71 33.52 -19.48
N LYS A 6 9.63 34.45 -18.54
CA LYS A 6 9.45 34.20 -17.12
C LYS A 6 8.18 33.35 -16.97
N LYS A 7 8.32 32.08 -16.63
CA LYS A 7 7.18 31.20 -16.32
C LYS A 7 6.43 31.81 -15.14
N LYS A 8 5.15 32.14 -15.33
CA LYS A 8 4.29 32.68 -14.27
C LYS A 8 4.09 31.55 -13.25
N ILE A 9 4.57 31.76 -12.03
CA ILE A 9 4.38 30.80 -10.92
C ILE A 9 2.87 30.69 -10.70
N SER A 10 2.33 29.47 -10.57
CA SER A 10 0.89 29.28 -10.34
C SER A 10 0.49 29.86 -8.98
N LYS A 11 -0.76 30.33 -8.87
CA LYS A 11 -1.31 30.88 -7.62
C LYS A 11 -1.22 29.84 -6.48
N GLU A 12 -1.48 28.58 -6.78
CA GLU A 12 -1.38 27.46 -5.84
C GLU A 12 0.03 27.25 -5.26
N VAL A 13 1.08 27.46 -6.08
CA VAL A 13 2.48 27.35 -5.60
C VAL A 13 2.82 28.49 -4.64
N LEU A 14 2.29 29.70 -4.88
CA LEU A 14 2.49 30.84 -4.00
C LEU A 14 1.71 30.70 -2.70
N GLU A 15 0.48 30.22 -2.74
CA GLU A 15 -0.35 29.95 -1.55
C GLU A 15 0.31 28.89 -0.66
N ARG A 16 0.72 27.75 -1.23
CA ARG A 16 1.49 26.72 -0.51
C ARG A 16 2.76 27.25 0.14
N TRP A 17 3.50 28.07 -0.58
CA TRP A 17 4.69 28.72 -0.03
C TRP A 17 4.36 29.59 1.18
N SER A 18 3.32 30.43 1.07
CA SER A 18 2.88 31.32 2.14
C SER A 18 2.42 30.57 3.39
N GLU A 19 1.62 29.53 3.21
CA GLU A 19 1.16 28.66 4.29
C GLU A 19 2.35 28.00 5.02
N ARG A 20 3.32 27.49 4.27
CA ARG A 20 4.51 26.84 4.85
C ARG A 20 5.37 27.82 5.62
N VAL A 21 5.63 29.00 5.06
CA VAL A 21 6.38 30.05 5.77
C VAL A 21 5.66 30.43 7.05
N SER A 22 4.34 30.57 7.04
CA SER A 22 3.54 30.86 8.23
C SER A 22 3.70 29.78 9.30
N LEU A 23 3.66 28.49 8.91
CA LEU A 23 3.88 27.35 9.82
C LEU A 23 5.29 27.35 10.43
N ILE A 24 6.32 27.62 9.64
CA ILE A 24 7.71 27.70 10.14
C ILE A 24 7.86 28.82 11.14
N LEU A 25 7.32 30.02 10.83
CA LEU A 25 7.41 31.19 11.69
C LEU A 25 6.56 31.07 12.97
N SER A 26 5.50 30.29 12.96
CA SER A 26 4.68 30.03 14.15
C SER A 26 5.34 29.09 15.16
N THR A 27 6.43 28.43 14.77
CA THR A 27 7.15 27.52 15.67
C THR A 27 8.01 28.35 16.63
N ASP A 28 7.66 28.37 17.89
CA ASP A 28 8.40 29.10 18.92
C ASP A 28 9.74 28.42 19.23
N PHE A 29 10.82 29.08 18.90
CA PHE A 29 12.19 28.63 19.16
C PHE A 29 12.88 29.45 20.28
N ALA A 30 12.14 30.26 21.02
CA ALA A 30 12.68 31.03 22.13
C ALA A 30 13.23 30.06 23.18
N LEU A 31 14.55 30.01 23.30
CA LEU A 31 15.27 29.18 24.25
C LEU A 31 16.01 30.09 25.21
N ASN A 32 15.56 30.10 26.44
CA ASN A 32 16.37 30.54 27.56
C ASN A 32 17.32 29.40 27.92
N GLU A 33 18.36 29.17 27.12
CA GLU A 33 19.36 28.14 27.31
C GLU A 33 20.76 28.75 27.46
N THR A 34 21.57 28.13 28.28
CA THR A 34 23.00 28.46 28.40
C THR A 34 23.75 27.95 27.17
N GLU A 35 24.95 28.51 26.88
CA GLU A 35 25.77 28.05 25.77
C GLU A 35 26.13 26.55 25.90
N ARG A 36 26.35 26.06 27.11
CA ARG A 36 26.62 24.62 27.36
C ARG A 36 25.42 23.74 27.03
N GLU A 37 24.21 24.17 27.34
CA GLU A 37 22.98 23.45 26.98
C GLU A 37 22.76 23.48 25.49
N ARG A 38 23.01 24.61 24.85
CA ARG A 38 22.97 24.75 23.38
C ARG A 38 23.92 23.79 22.69
N GLU A 39 25.19 23.76 23.10
CA GLU A 39 26.18 22.83 22.55
C GLU A 39 25.77 21.37 22.74
N ALA A 40 25.27 20.99 23.92
CA ALA A 40 24.80 19.65 24.18
C ALA A 40 23.61 19.27 23.28
N ARG A 41 22.68 20.21 23.09
CA ARG A 41 21.53 20.04 22.20
C ARG A 41 21.96 19.86 20.73
N ILE A 42 22.85 20.69 20.23
CA ILE A 42 23.42 20.58 18.87
C ILE A 42 24.11 19.22 18.70
N LYS A 43 24.97 18.84 19.66
CA LYS A 43 25.67 17.56 19.64
C LYS A 43 24.72 16.36 19.60
N ARG A 44 23.60 16.44 20.35
CA ARG A 44 22.54 15.41 20.30
C ARG A 44 21.87 15.39 18.93
N ALA A 45 21.46 16.51 18.37
CA ALA A 45 20.79 16.61 17.08
C ALA A 45 21.64 16.07 15.92
N LEU A 46 22.96 16.26 15.97
CA LEU A 46 23.88 15.73 14.97
C LEU A 46 24.05 14.19 15.01
N ARG A 47 23.65 13.54 16.11
CA ARG A 47 23.75 12.08 16.31
C ARG A 47 22.42 11.35 16.29
N ASP A 48 21.36 12.03 16.67
CA ASP A 48 20.01 11.51 16.79
C ASP A 48 19.11 12.18 15.77
N TYR A 49 18.82 11.45 14.67
CA TYR A 49 17.98 11.97 13.57
C TYR A 49 16.56 12.26 14.02
N ASN A 50 15.94 11.42 14.86
CA ASN A 50 14.61 11.66 15.38
C ASN A 50 14.56 12.97 16.19
N TYR A 51 15.52 13.13 17.11
CA TYR A 51 15.64 14.36 17.87
C TYR A 51 15.87 15.59 16.98
N PHE A 52 16.69 15.47 15.92
CA PHE A 52 16.90 16.54 14.93
C PHE A 52 15.60 16.95 14.28
N CYS A 53 14.82 15.99 13.76
CA CYS A 53 13.54 16.26 13.11
C CYS A 53 12.54 16.93 14.06
N ARG A 54 12.34 16.34 15.24
CA ARG A 54 11.38 16.83 16.24
C ARG A 54 11.77 18.23 16.78
N ARG A 55 13.05 18.49 16.89
CA ARG A 55 13.55 19.73 17.49
C ARG A 55 13.61 20.91 16.52
N TYR A 56 14.00 20.66 15.27
CA TYR A 56 14.20 21.74 14.30
C TYR A 56 13.07 21.83 13.27
N PHE A 57 12.27 20.79 13.12
CA PHE A 57 11.21 20.71 12.09
C PHE A 57 9.92 20.10 12.66
N PRO A 58 9.41 20.55 13.82
CA PRO A 58 8.24 19.95 14.47
C PRO A 58 6.98 20.04 13.61
N GLN A 59 6.89 21.05 12.71
CA GLN A 59 5.82 21.18 11.74
C GLN A 59 5.81 20.10 10.64
N LEU A 60 6.95 19.48 10.38
CA LEU A 60 7.12 18.38 9.42
C LEU A 60 7.19 17.02 10.10
N ALA A 61 7.69 16.98 11.32
CA ALA A 61 7.82 15.79 12.15
C ALA A 61 6.84 15.87 13.33
N THR A 62 5.56 15.66 13.07
CA THR A 62 4.47 15.76 14.05
C THR A 62 4.47 14.64 15.09
N CYS A 63 5.08 13.50 14.78
CA CYS A 63 5.31 12.35 15.68
C CYS A 63 6.77 11.90 15.57
N ASP A 64 7.16 10.94 16.40
CA ASP A 64 8.50 10.36 16.33
C ASP A 64 8.71 9.61 15.01
N CYS A 65 9.96 9.64 14.53
CA CYS A 65 10.33 8.95 13.31
C CYS A 65 10.23 7.43 13.48
N GLY A 66 9.65 6.76 12.52
CA GLY A 66 9.73 5.31 12.44
C GLY A 66 11.16 4.82 12.26
N LYS A 67 11.47 3.63 12.74
CA LYS A 67 12.81 3.04 12.64
C LYS A 67 13.38 3.09 11.21
N PHE A 68 12.55 2.82 10.21
CA PHE A 68 12.95 2.82 8.78
C PHE A 68 13.42 4.20 8.29
N GLN A 69 12.84 5.30 8.81
CA GLN A 69 13.24 6.67 8.48
C GLN A 69 14.60 7.00 9.11
N VAL A 70 14.81 6.60 10.36
CA VAL A 70 16.09 6.76 11.07
C VAL A 70 17.20 5.93 10.38
N ASP A 71 16.91 4.68 10.02
CA ASP A 71 17.87 3.80 9.32
C ASP A 71 18.25 4.39 7.94
N ALA A 72 17.27 4.93 7.19
CA ALA A 72 17.54 5.59 5.92
C ALA A 72 18.41 6.85 6.08
N ALA A 73 18.11 7.67 7.09
CA ALA A 73 18.88 8.88 7.37
C ALA A 73 20.33 8.56 7.70
N ASN A 74 20.57 7.61 8.62
CA ASN A 74 21.92 7.16 8.96
C ASN A 74 22.65 6.61 7.73
N ARG A 75 21.98 5.74 6.97
CA ARG A 75 22.58 5.11 5.78
C ARG A 75 22.98 6.13 4.72
N LEU A 76 22.15 7.14 4.47
CA LEU A 76 22.45 8.21 3.52
C LEU A 76 23.52 9.18 4.05
N ALA A 77 23.52 9.48 5.35
CA ALA A 77 24.52 10.36 5.95
C ALA A 77 25.91 9.74 5.96
N ASP A 78 26.01 8.45 6.28
CA ASP A 78 27.29 7.76 6.44
C ASP A 78 27.91 7.31 5.11
N ASN A 79 27.14 7.29 4.01
CA ASN A 79 27.63 6.87 2.70
C ASN A 79 27.43 7.94 1.61
N GLY A 80 28.47 8.70 1.33
CA GLY A 80 28.47 9.75 0.29
C GLY A 80 28.43 9.24 -1.17
N ARG A 81 28.48 7.91 -1.40
CA ARG A 81 28.47 7.31 -2.75
C ARG A 81 27.38 6.26 -2.94
N ILE A 82 26.36 6.28 -2.11
CA ILE A 82 25.30 5.28 -2.12
C ILE A 82 24.45 5.34 -3.40
N ARG A 83 23.95 4.17 -3.78
CA ARG A 83 22.86 3.96 -4.74
C ARG A 83 21.73 3.32 -3.95
N ALA A 84 20.67 4.07 -3.68
CA ALA A 84 19.61 3.63 -2.79
C ALA A 84 18.23 3.66 -3.48
N LEU A 85 17.41 2.70 -3.11
CA LEU A 85 15.99 2.65 -3.42
C LEU A 85 15.20 2.42 -2.13
N PHE A 86 14.27 3.31 -1.86
CA PHE A 86 13.34 3.23 -0.73
C PHE A 86 11.92 3.07 -1.27
N GLU A 87 11.38 1.85 -1.24
CA GLU A 87 9.98 1.58 -1.56
C GLU A 87 9.18 1.66 -0.26
N TRP A 88 8.63 2.82 0.04
CA TRP A 88 7.84 3.02 1.25
C TRP A 88 6.36 3.19 0.90
N ALA A 89 5.49 2.69 1.75
CA ALA A 89 4.06 2.85 1.64
C ALA A 89 3.63 4.33 1.55
N ARG A 90 2.49 4.58 0.96
CA ARG A 90 1.88 5.91 0.98
C ARG A 90 1.67 6.38 2.43
N GLY A 91 1.82 7.68 2.70
CA GLY A 91 1.70 8.24 4.04
C GLY A 91 2.92 8.06 4.96
N HIS A 92 3.99 7.37 4.49
CA HIS A 92 5.22 7.17 5.27
C HIS A 92 6.21 8.34 5.20
N ALA A 93 5.73 9.54 4.85
CA ALA A 93 6.49 10.80 4.78
C ALA A 93 7.76 10.71 3.91
N LYS A 94 7.71 9.92 2.82
CA LYS A 94 8.82 9.68 1.89
C LYS A 94 9.50 10.97 1.44
N SER A 95 8.72 11.82 0.79
CA SER A 95 9.20 13.09 0.21
C SER A 95 9.74 14.03 1.28
N THR A 96 9.07 14.10 2.44
CA THR A 96 9.50 14.92 3.58
C THR A 96 10.87 14.49 4.10
N HIS A 97 11.08 13.19 4.33
CA HIS A 97 12.37 12.70 4.86
C HIS A 97 13.45 12.70 3.79
N ILE A 98 13.22 12.03 2.66
CA ILE A 98 14.25 11.81 1.62
C ILE A 98 14.53 13.09 0.82
N GLY A 99 13.49 13.90 0.56
CA GLY A 99 13.61 15.13 -0.24
C GLY A 99 14.00 16.38 0.56
N CYS A 100 13.74 16.41 1.87
CA CYS A 100 13.95 17.61 2.70
C CYS A 100 14.79 17.35 3.96
N LEU A 101 14.29 16.60 4.94
CA LEU A 101 14.89 16.52 6.27
C LEU A 101 16.27 15.83 6.27
N ILE A 102 16.43 14.74 5.52
CA ILE A 102 17.73 14.03 5.42
C ILE A 102 18.78 14.89 4.72
N PRO A 103 18.53 15.54 3.58
CA PRO A 103 19.46 16.53 3.01
C PRO A 103 19.88 17.61 4.00
N LEU A 104 18.96 18.18 4.77
CA LEU A 104 19.27 19.18 5.81
C LEU A 104 20.13 18.60 6.92
N TRP A 105 19.85 17.38 7.39
CA TRP A 105 20.65 16.70 8.40
C TRP A 105 22.06 16.39 7.92
N ILE A 106 22.20 15.92 6.68
CA ILE A 106 23.52 15.69 6.05
C ILE A 106 24.32 17.00 5.97
N LYS A 107 23.65 18.12 5.64
CA LYS A 107 24.31 19.44 5.62
C LYS A 107 24.82 19.83 7.00
N ALA A 108 23.99 19.73 8.03
CA ALA A 108 24.37 20.03 9.42
C ALA A 108 25.54 19.15 9.89
N ARG A 109 25.48 17.83 9.62
CA ARG A 109 26.55 16.90 9.95
C ARG A 109 27.86 17.16 9.19
N ALA A 110 27.74 17.57 7.92
CA ALA A 110 28.92 17.89 7.10
C ALA A 110 29.66 19.12 7.61
N ILE A 111 28.94 20.15 8.05
CA ILE A 111 29.54 21.34 8.68
C ILE A 111 30.30 20.95 9.96
N ALA A 112 29.76 20.02 10.73
CA ALA A 112 30.40 19.48 11.93
C ALA A 112 31.50 18.41 11.65
N GLY A 113 31.81 18.11 10.39
CA GLY A 113 32.81 17.10 10.01
C GLY A 113 32.39 15.64 10.23
N LEU A 114 31.09 15.39 10.46
CA LEU A 114 30.52 14.06 10.79
C LEU A 114 29.97 13.30 9.59
N SER A 115 29.87 13.91 8.42
CA SER A 115 29.37 13.31 7.20
C SER A 115 30.01 13.92 5.95
N THR A 116 30.07 13.15 4.87
CA THR A 116 30.39 13.72 3.55
C THR A 116 29.21 14.58 3.09
N GLY A 117 29.46 15.89 2.94
CA GLY A 117 28.48 16.83 2.43
C GLY A 117 28.15 16.64 0.95
N PHE A 118 27.37 17.56 0.43
CA PHE A 118 27.11 17.71 -1.00
C PHE A 118 27.15 19.19 -1.40
N SER A 119 27.38 19.44 -2.67
CA SER A 119 27.51 20.80 -3.21
C SER A 119 26.52 21.09 -4.35
N PHE A 120 25.89 20.05 -4.92
CA PHE A 120 24.92 20.22 -5.98
C PHE A 120 23.81 19.15 -5.85
N PHE A 121 22.68 19.60 -5.29
CA PHE A 121 21.48 18.77 -5.07
C PHE A 121 20.52 18.91 -6.25
N VAL A 122 20.01 17.78 -6.72
CA VAL A 122 18.97 17.73 -7.74
C VAL A 122 17.80 16.88 -7.24
N ILE A 123 16.59 17.44 -7.27
CA ILE A 123 15.37 16.67 -7.04
C ILE A 123 14.61 16.47 -8.35
N VAL A 124 14.15 15.25 -8.57
CA VAL A 124 13.45 14.84 -9.79
C VAL A 124 12.12 14.24 -9.40
N SER A 125 11.05 14.58 -10.11
CA SER A 125 9.74 13.96 -9.93
C SER A 125 9.03 13.72 -11.27
N LYS A 126 7.82 13.17 -11.24
CA LYS A 126 7.00 12.88 -12.43
C LYS A 126 6.78 14.10 -13.36
N SER A 127 6.77 15.31 -12.80
CA SER A 127 6.66 16.57 -13.54
C SER A 127 7.58 17.63 -12.93
N GLU A 128 7.84 18.71 -13.71
CA GLU A 128 8.62 19.86 -13.23
C GLU A 128 7.93 20.54 -12.04
N ASP A 129 6.61 20.74 -12.12
CA ASP A 129 5.84 21.39 -11.06
C ASP A 129 5.86 20.58 -9.75
N ALA A 130 5.77 19.26 -9.84
CA ALA A 130 5.93 18.38 -8.69
C ALA A 130 7.32 18.49 -8.06
N ALA A 131 8.37 18.46 -8.88
CA ALA A 131 9.75 18.62 -8.41
C ALA A 131 9.99 20.02 -7.79
N MET A 132 9.43 21.06 -8.40
CA MET A 132 9.50 22.43 -7.88
C MET A 132 8.77 22.58 -6.54
N SER A 133 7.63 21.94 -6.37
CA SER A 133 6.91 21.90 -5.09
C SER A 133 7.74 21.26 -3.99
N LEU A 134 8.33 20.09 -4.26
CA LEU A 134 9.22 19.39 -3.31
C LEU A 134 10.45 20.21 -2.95
N LEU A 135 11.09 20.82 -3.94
CA LEU A 135 12.25 21.68 -3.71
C LEU A 135 11.88 22.94 -2.93
N GLY A 136 10.68 23.49 -3.17
CA GLY A 136 10.11 24.63 -2.47
C GLY A 136 10.01 24.40 -0.97
N ASP A 137 9.71 23.18 -0.56
CA ASP A 137 9.65 22.79 0.84
C ASP A 137 11.03 22.95 1.53
N LEU A 138 12.07 22.42 0.90
CA LEU A 138 13.43 22.57 1.39
C LEU A 138 13.90 24.02 1.33
N GLN A 139 13.52 24.76 0.29
CA GLN A 139 13.84 26.17 0.14
C GLN A 139 13.20 27.03 1.24
N ALA A 140 11.96 26.73 1.62
CA ALA A 140 11.25 27.45 2.69
C ALA A 140 11.92 27.23 4.06
N GLU A 141 12.32 26.00 4.38
CA GLU A 141 13.05 25.69 5.61
C GLU A 141 14.39 26.44 5.67
N LEU A 142 15.18 26.37 4.59
CA LEU A 142 16.45 27.08 4.52
C LEU A 142 16.33 28.59 4.64
N ALA A 143 15.21 29.16 4.18
CA ALA A 143 15.00 30.61 4.18
C ALA A 143 14.47 31.15 5.51
N ASN A 144 13.68 30.37 6.26
CA ASN A 144 12.86 30.88 7.34
C ASN A 144 13.05 30.13 8.68
N ASN A 145 13.76 29.00 8.70
CA ASN A 145 14.04 28.25 9.93
C ASN A 145 15.25 28.86 10.63
N GLU A 146 14.97 29.81 11.53
CA GLU A 146 16.00 30.54 12.27
C GLU A 146 16.82 29.64 13.20
N ALA A 147 16.19 28.68 13.86
CA ALA A 147 16.85 27.76 14.77
C ALA A 147 17.90 26.90 14.02
N TYR A 148 17.50 26.36 12.86
CA TYR A 148 18.41 25.58 12.01
C TYR A 148 19.57 26.44 11.49
N SER A 149 19.27 27.65 11.00
CA SER A 149 20.27 28.58 10.49
C SER A 149 21.24 29.03 11.57
N ARG A 150 20.76 29.37 12.78
CA ARG A 150 21.56 29.82 13.91
C ARG A 150 22.51 28.73 14.42
N ASP A 151 22.03 27.49 14.53
CA ASP A 151 22.77 26.42 15.17
C ASP A 151 23.75 25.72 14.23
N PHE A 152 23.44 25.65 12.95
CA PHE A 152 24.27 24.98 11.95
C PHE A 152 24.94 25.92 10.95
N GLY A 153 24.73 27.22 11.08
CA GLY A 153 25.42 28.21 10.23
C GLY A 153 24.98 28.21 8.76
N VAL A 154 23.90 27.54 8.42
CA VAL A 154 23.39 27.49 7.05
C VAL A 154 22.59 28.75 6.76
N LYS A 155 23.13 29.62 5.90
CA LYS A 155 22.50 30.89 5.53
C LYS A 155 22.08 30.89 4.06
N THR A 156 20.98 31.55 3.77
CA THR A 156 20.55 31.79 2.40
C THR A 156 21.29 32.98 1.79
N ASP A 157 21.80 32.82 0.57
CA ASP A 157 22.30 33.91 -0.24
C ASP A 157 21.23 34.37 -1.22
N LYS A 158 20.38 35.31 -0.78
CA LYS A 158 19.29 35.82 -1.61
C LYS A 158 19.78 36.71 -2.80
N GLY A 159 21.11 36.94 -2.93
CA GLY A 159 21.64 37.91 -3.87
C GLY A 159 21.91 37.39 -5.28
N THR A 160 22.24 36.11 -5.48
CA THR A 160 22.79 35.62 -6.76
C THR A 160 21.89 34.71 -7.56
N GLU A 161 21.13 33.82 -6.93
CA GLU A 161 20.25 32.86 -7.60
C GLU A 161 19.22 32.31 -6.61
N TRP A 162 18.11 33.02 -6.50
CA TRP A 162 16.99 32.63 -5.63
C TRP A 162 15.71 32.61 -6.45
N GLN A 163 15.45 31.51 -7.13
CA GLN A 163 14.27 31.30 -7.96
C GLN A 163 13.53 30.02 -7.56
N SER A 164 12.24 29.95 -7.82
CA SER A 164 11.50 28.71 -7.72
C SER A 164 12.09 27.66 -8.63
N GLY A 165 12.36 26.47 -8.08
CA GLY A 165 12.96 25.36 -8.81
C GLY A 165 14.48 25.43 -9.00
N ARG A 166 15.13 26.58 -8.66
CA ARG A 166 16.59 26.71 -8.68
C ARG A 166 17.08 27.79 -7.74
N PHE A 167 17.94 27.44 -6.79
CA PHE A 167 18.54 28.38 -5.85
C PHE A 167 19.91 27.92 -5.34
N SER A 168 20.60 28.82 -4.67
CA SER A 168 21.86 28.52 -3.98
C SER A 168 21.87 29.11 -2.58
N ILE A 169 22.68 28.53 -1.70
CA ILE A 169 22.92 29.03 -0.35
C ILE A 169 24.34 29.58 -0.20
N SER A 170 24.63 30.24 0.92
CA SER A 170 25.86 31.00 1.14
C SER A 170 27.16 30.20 1.00
N ASP A 171 27.13 28.88 1.27
CA ASP A 171 28.30 28.01 1.07
C ASP A 171 28.51 27.58 -0.40
N GLY A 172 27.71 28.09 -1.31
CA GLY A 172 27.77 27.81 -2.73
C GLY A 172 27.07 26.52 -3.15
N THR A 173 26.35 25.81 -2.24
CA THR A 173 25.53 24.65 -2.59
C THR A 173 24.37 25.08 -3.48
N THR A 174 24.19 24.35 -4.57
CA THR A 174 23.13 24.64 -5.56
C THR A 174 22.04 23.56 -5.48
N PHE A 175 20.82 23.99 -5.60
CA PHE A 175 19.61 23.15 -5.58
C PHE A 175 18.84 23.35 -6.89
N VAL A 176 18.40 22.25 -7.52
CA VAL A 176 17.66 22.28 -8.80
C VAL A 176 16.56 21.23 -8.79
N ALA A 177 15.38 21.63 -9.29
CA ALA A 177 14.25 20.76 -9.56
C ALA A 177 14.19 20.41 -11.05
N LEU A 178 13.86 19.15 -11.37
CA LEU A 178 13.67 18.67 -12.74
C LEU A 178 12.42 17.76 -12.81
N GLY A 179 11.67 17.88 -13.89
CA GLY A 179 10.65 16.90 -14.24
C GLY A 179 11.25 15.73 -15.04
N ARG A 180 10.58 14.58 -14.98
CA ARG A 180 10.89 13.43 -15.81
C ARG A 180 10.95 13.81 -17.30
N GLY A 181 12.00 13.40 -17.99
CA GLY A 181 12.19 13.65 -19.41
C GLY A 181 12.78 15.01 -19.77
N GLN A 182 12.92 15.96 -18.84
CA GLN A 182 13.64 17.20 -19.08
C GLN A 182 15.12 16.97 -19.36
N SER A 183 15.77 17.87 -20.13
CA SER A 183 17.17 17.74 -20.42
C SER A 183 18.05 18.06 -19.20
N PRO A 184 18.71 17.09 -18.58
CA PRO A 184 19.63 17.35 -17.49
C PRO A 184 21.02 17.73 -17.99
N ARG A 185 21.23 17.78 -19.33
CA ARG A 185 22.53 18.11 -19.92
C ARG A 185 22.87 19.56 -19.63
N GLY A 186 24.15 19.78 -19.24
CA GLY A 186 24.60 21.13 -18.89
C GLY A 186 24.39 21.54 -17.43
N LEU A 187 23.88 20.64 -16.58
CA LEU A 187 23.82 20.87 -15.13
C LEU A 187 25.25 20.95 -14.57
N LYS A 188 25.83 22.13 -14.71
CA LYS A 188 27.14 22.49 -14.12
C LYS A 188 27.02 23.86 -13.49
N LYS A 189 27.61 24.03 -12.32
CA LYS A 189 27.78 25.36 -11.71
C LYS A 189 29.16 25.46 -11.12
N ARG A 190 29.93 26.51 -11.50
CA ARG A 190 31.29 26.73 -11.05
C ARG A 190 32.19 25.46 -11.17
N GLY A 191 32.05 24.69 -12.28
CA GLY A 191 32.76 23.47 -12.53
C GLY A 191 32.29 22.21 -11.80
N LYS A 192 31.31 22.33 -10.87
CA LYS A 192 30.73 21.21 -10.11
C LYS A 192 29.59 20.56 -10.88
N ARG A 193 29.46 19.24 -10.77
CA ARG A 193 28.34 18.42 -11.27
C ARG A 193 27.48 17.97 -10.10
N PRO A 194 26.22 17.55 -10.34
CA PRO A 194 25.37 16.98 -9.30
C PRO A 194 26.09 15.86 -8.52
N ASP A 195 26.10 15.99 -7.21
CA ASP A 195 26.68 15.01 -6.27
C ASP A 195 25.66 14.47 -5.25
N TYR A 196 24.40 14.93 -5.34
CA TYR A 196 23.25 14.32 -4.68
C TYR A 196 22.01 14.45 -5.55
N ILE A 197 21.51 13.35 -6.05
CA ILE A 197 20.27 13.28 -6.84
C ILE A 197 19.22 12.48 -6.05
N VAL A 198 18.06 13.08 -5.85
CA VAL A 198 16.86 12.46 -5.31
C VAL A 198 15.82 12.34 -6.41
N ILE A 199 15.25 11.16 -6.58
CA ILE A 199 14.18 10.88 -7.53
C ILE A 199 12.98 10.48 -6.68
N ASP A 200 11.93 11.29 -6.70
CA ASP A 200 10.76 11.13 -5.86
C ASP A 200 9.50 10.95 -6.70
N ASP A 201 8.78 9.86 -6.47
CA ASP A 201 7.53 9.47 -7.13
C ASP A 201 7.58 9.71 -8.65
N ILE A 202 8.55 9.09 -9.33
CA ILE A 202 8.80 9.29 -10.76
C ILE A 202 7.75 8.59 -11.64
N ASP A 203 7.09 7.55 -11.13
CA ASP A 203 6.07 6.80 -11.83
C ASP A 203 4.72 7.52 -11.81
N SER A 204 3.88 7.23 -12.79
CA SER A 204 2.47 7.61 -12.85
C SER A 204 1.71 6.50 -13.58
N ASP A 205 0.42 6.30 -13.24
CA ASP A 205 -0.41 5.28 -13.89
C ASP A 205 -0.38 5.41 -15.41
N GLU A 206 -0.54 6.61 -15.95
CA GLU A 206 -0.49 6.89 -17.41
C GLU A 206 0.80 6.40 -18.08
N VAL A 207 1.94 6.51 -17.41
CA VAL A 207 3.22 6.03 -17.96
C VAL A 207 3.34 4.53 -17.82
N CYS A 208 2.91 3.97 -16.69
CA CYS A 208 2.98 2.55 -16.41
C CYS A 208 2.07 1.69 -17.30
N GLU A 209 1.00 2.26 -17.86
CA GLU A 209 0.12 1.62 -18.84
C GLU A 209 0.82 1.33 -20.19
N ASN A 210 1.95 1.97 -20.46
CA ASN A 210 2.66 1.82 -21.73
C ASN A 210 4.13 1.48 -21.54
N GLU A 211 4.51 0.26 -21.85
CA GLU A 211 5.87 -0.26 -21.67
C GLU A 211 6.93 0.54 -22.42
N ALA A 212 6.61 1.07 -23.61
CA ALA A 212 7.54 1.90 -24.38
C ALA A 212 7.80 3.24 -23.67
N ARG A 213 6.77 3.83 -23.02
CA ARG A 213 6.92 5.05 -22.21
C ARG A 213 7.79 4.79 -20.97
N VAL A 214 7.55 3.69 -20.27
CA VAL A 214 8.36 3.26 -19.12
C VAL A 214 9.83 3.07 -19.55
N THR A 215 10.06 2.36 -20.65
CA THR A 215 11.41 2.12 -21.20
C THR A 215 12.11 3.42 -21.55
N LYS A 216 11.42 4.34 -22.21
CA LYS A 216 11.96 5.67 -22.57
C LYS A 216 12.35 6.47 -21.32
N ALA A 217 11.48 6.51 -20.32
CA ALA A 217 11.73 7.21 -19.06
C ALA A 217 12.86 6.58 -18.26
N TYR A 218 12.91 5.25 -18.17
CA TYR A 218 13.99 4.52 -17.52
C TYR A 218 15.34 4.77 -18.20
N ASN A 219 15.40 4.72 -19.53
CA ASN A 219 16.61 5.00 -20.30
C ASN A 219 17.07 6.46 -20.12
N TRP A 220 16.15 7.42 -20.10
CA TRP A 220 16.46 8.80 -19.78
C TRP A 220 17.08 8.94 -18.38
N MET A 221 16.47 8.30 -17.39
CA MET A 221 16.95 8.30 -16.01
C MET A 221 18.37 7.73 -15.90
N MET A 222 18.63 6.60 -16.55
CA MET A 222 19.91 5.90 -16.43
C MET A 222 21.02 6.46 -17.32
N SER A 223 20.70 7.02 -18.47
CA SER A 223 21.70 7.54 -19.40
C SER A 223 21.89 9.06 -19.24
N ALA A 224 20.79 9.84 -19.36
CA ALA A 224 20.89 11.29 -19.35
C ALA A 224 21.06 11.85 -17.93
N LEU A 225 20.20 11.46 -16.99
CA LEU A 225 20.23 12.00 -15.62
C LEU A 225 21.43 11.45 -14.83
N PHE A 226 21.59 10.13 -14.76
CA PHE A 226 22.71 9.51 -14.04
C PHE A 226 24.06 9.95 -14.61
N GLY A 227 24.14 10.12 -15.93
CA GLY A 227 25.35 10.60 -16.63
C GLY A 227 25.74 12.04 -16.27
N THR A 228 24.89 12.84 -15.63
CA THR A 228 25.26 14.18 -15.15
C THR A 228 26.06 14.17 -13.87
N MET A 229 25.98 13.11 -13.08
CA MET A 229 26.74 13.00 -11.84
C MET A 229 28.25 12.98 -12.09
N ALA A 230 29.02 13.47 -11.13
CA ALA A 230 30.47 13.27 -11.13
C ALA A 230 30.77 11.77 -11.06
N ALA A 231 31.65 11.30 -11.96
CA ALA A 231 31.93 9.87 -12.14
C ALA A 231 32.20 9.15 -10.81
N GLY A 232 31.32 8.21 -10.45
CA GLY A 232 31.40 7.40 -9.25
C GLY A 232 31.30 8.13 -7.91
N ARG A 233 30.99 9.42 -7.89
CA ARG A 233 30.92 10.25 -6.68
C ARG A 233 29.52 10.81 -6.52
N GLY A 234 28.98 10.73 -5.31
CA GLY A 234 27.68 11.31 -4.96
C GLY A 234 26.60 10.30 -4.64
N ARG A 235 25.54 10.79 -4.03
CA ARG A 235 24.35 10.02 -3.63
C ARG A 235 23.36 9.97 -4.76
N TRP A 236 22.87 8.78 -5.06
CA TRP A 236 21.73 8.56 -5.94
C TRP A 236 20.65 7.85 -5.15
N THR A 237 19.55 8.53 -4.89
CA THR A 237 18.46 8.04 -4.07
C THR A 237 17.18 8.07 -4.86
N MET A 238 16.50 6.96 -4.95
CA MET A 238 15.17 6.86 -5.50
C MET A 238 14.20 6.48 -4.40
N VAL A 239 13.04 7.12 -4.36
CA VAL A 239 12.00 6.86 -3.38
C VAL A 239 10.63 6.88 -4.06
N GLY A 240 9.75 6.01 -3.63
CA GLY A 240 8.38 5.89 -4.16
C GLY A 240 7.67 4.69 -3.56
N ASN A 241 6.44 4.47 -3.97
CA ASN A 241 5.75 3.19 -3.79
C ASN A 241 5.64 2.46 -5.14
N ARG A 242 5.55 1.13 -5.08
CA ARG A 242 5.43 0.31 -6.28
C ARG A 242 3.98 0.31 -6.77
N ILE A 243 3.69 1.18 -7.74
CA ILE A 243 2.33 1.31 -8.29
C ILE A 243 2.03 0.35 -9.45
N ASN A 244 3.07 -0.24 -10.04
CA ASN A 244 2.95 -1.19 -11.15
C ASN A 244 4.16 -2.14 -11.16
N LYS A 245 3.97 -3.38 -11.65
CA LYS A 245 5.04 -4.41 -11.74
C LYS A 245 6.13 -4.06 -12.73
N THR A 246 5.83 -3.30 -13.77
CA THR A 246 6.75 -2.92 -14.85
C THR A 246 7.15 -1.44 -14.78
N SER A 247 6.90 -0.75 -13.66
CA SER A 247 7.21 0.67 -13.48
C SER A 247 8.72 0.97 -13.55
N ILE A 248 9.07 2.25 -13.65
CA ILE A 248 10.48 2.70 -13.63
C ILE A 248 11.15 2.27 -12.32
N LEU A 249 10.44 2.42 -11.20
CA LEU A 249 10.90 2.00 -9.88
C LEU A 249 11.11 0.48 -9.83
N ALA A 250 10.14 -0.31 -10.32
CA ALA A 250 10.26 -1.77 -10.34
C ALA A 250 11.50 -2.24 -11.14
N ARG A 251 11.75 -1.65 -12.32
CA ARG A 251 12.93 -1.94 -13.13
C ARG A 251 14.24 -1.50 -12.45
N TYR A 252 14.20 -0.41 -11.70
CA TYR A 252 15.38 0.02 -10.94
C TYR A 252 15.65 -0.93 -9.76
N ALA A 253 14.63 -1.49 -9.13
CA ALA A 253 14.75 -2.46 -8.05
C ALA A 253 15.51 -3.75 -8.44
N GLU A 254 15.46 -4.13 -9.72
CA GLU A 254 16.16 -5.32 -10.24
C GLU A 254 17.68 -5.13 -10.39
N ARG A 255 18.19 -3.90 -10.23
CA ARG A 255 19.61 -3.64 -10.42
C ARG A 255 20.44 -4.23 -9.29
N PRO A 256 21.57 -4.86 -9.62
CA PRO A 256 22.51 -5.36 -8.61
C PRO A 256 23.19 -4.20 -7.87
N LYS A 257 23.64 -4.47 -6.65
CA LYS A 257 24.47 -3.56 -5.85
C LYS A 257 23.84 -2.22 -5.49
N ILE A 258 22.50 -2.18 -5.40
CA ILE A 258 21.79 -1.06 -4.80
C ILE A 258 21.41 -1.39 -3.35
N TYR A 259 21.36 -0.39 -2.49
CA TYR A 259 20.75 -0.51 -1.18
C TYR A 259 19.23 -0.38 -1.37
N HIS A 260 18.51 -1.44 -1.14
CA HIS A 260 17.08 -1.49 -1.40
C HIS A 260 16.30 -1.89 -0.14
N THR A 261 15.30 -1.11 0.22
CA THR A 261 14.39 -1.41 1.33
C THR A 261 12.94 -1.25 0.90
N VAL A 262 12.11 -2.19 1.34
CA VAL A 262 10.66 -2.14 1.16
C VAL A 262 10.00 -2.01 2.52
N VAL A 263 9.20 -0.98 2.72
CA VAL A 263 8.45 -0.75 3.96
C VAL A 263 6.99 -0.58 3.62
N ASN A 264 6.20 -1.60 3.93
CA ASN A 264 4.75 -1.59 3.81
C ASN A 264 4.13 -0.91 5.03
N ILE A 265 2.85 -0.55 4.96
CA ILE A 265 2.16 0.03 6.12
C ILE A 265 2.08 -0.96 7.30
N LEU A 266 1.99 -2.26 6.99
CA LEU A 266 2.07 -3.34 7.96
C LEU A 266 3.41 -4.08 7.84
N ASP A 267 4.02 -4.41 8.97
CA ASP A 267 5.20 -5.26 9.04
C ASP A 267 4.84 -6.76 8.82
N LYS A 268 5.85 -7.63 8.85
CA LYS A 268 5.67 -9.09 8.68
C LYS A 268 4.81 -9.76 9.77
N ASN A 269 4.60 -9.09 10.89
CA ASN A 269 3.78 -9.56 12.01
C ASN A 269 2.36 -8.97 11.98
N GLY A 270 2.01 -8.20 10.94
CA GLY A 270 0.72 -7.53 10.80
C GLY A 270 0.57 -6.30 11.69
N LEU A 271 1.67 -5.74 12.21
CA LEU A 271 1.66 -4.53 13.01
C LEU A 271 2.05 -3.31 12.16
N PRO A 272 1.58 -2.08 12.51
CA PRO A 272 1.97 -0.89 11.78
C PRO A 272 3.49 -0.72 11.75
N SER A 273 4.07 -0.50 10.57
CA SER A 273 5.51 -0.28 10.42
C SER A 273 5.96 1.07 10.99
N TRP A 274 5.04 2.00 11.13
CA TRP A 274 5.22 3.29 11.79
C TRP A 274 4.15 3.46 12.87
N ARG A 275 4.39 2.84 14.04
CA ARG A 275 3.45 2.76 15.17
C ARG A 275 3.18 4.10 15.83
N GLU A 276 4.11 5.03 15.68
CA GLU A 276 4.01 6.40 16.19
C GLU A 276 3.05 7.26 15.37
N ASN A 277 2.67 6.80 14.17
CA ASN A 277 1.81 7.54 13.23
C ASN A 277 0.52 6.80 12.86
N TYR A 278 0.46 5.47 12.99
CA TYR A 278 -0.69 4.66 12.57
C TYR A 278 -1.10 3.67 13.64
N THR A 279 -2.40 3.57 13.87
CA THR A 279 -3.04 2.47 14.60
C THR A 279 -3.51 1.38 13.62
N LEU A 280 -3.82 0.19 14.14
CA LEU A 280 -4.39 -0.88 13.31
C LEU A 280 -5.81 -0.53 12.82
N GLU A 281 -6.59 0.17 13.64
CA GLU A 281 -7.95 0.62 13.32
C GLU A 281 -7.94 1.57 12.12
N GLU A 282 -7.05 2.57 12.10
CA GLU A 282 -6.90 3.51 10.99
C GLU A 282 -6.45 2.81 9.70
N ILE A 283 -5.56 1.82 9.79
CA ILE A 283 -5.11 1.04 8.63
C ILE A 283 -6.27 0.20 8.06
N GLU A 284 -7.11 -0.37 8.90
CA GLU A 284 -8.27 -1.15 8.47
C GLU A 284 -9.35 -0.27 7.84
N GLU A 285 -9.58 0.91 8.40
CA GLU A 285 -10.47 1.90 7.79
C GLU A 285 -9.98 2.33 6.40
N LEU A 286 -8.67 2.60 6.25
CA LEU A 286 -8.06 2.89 4.94
C LEU A 286 -8.26 1.75 3.95
N ARG A 287 -8.07 0.50 4.38
CA ARG A 287 -8.26 -0.69 3.56
C ARG A 287 -9.69 -0.82 3.07
N THR A 288 -10.66 -0.69 3.99
CA THR A 288 -12.10 -0.76 3.69
C THR A 288 -12.52 0.35 2.73
N THR A 289 -12.03 1.58 2.97
CA THR A 289 -12.39 2.75 2.14
C THR A 289 -11.84 2.66 0.72
N MET A 290 -10.61 2.17 0.55
CA MET A 290 -9.94 2.15 -0.76
C MET A 290 -10.20 0.88 -1.57
N GLY A 291 -10.62 -0.20 -0.93
CA GLY A 291 -10.68 -1.54 -1.50
C GLY A 291 -9.30 -2.23 -1.59
N GLU A 292 -9.31 -3.56 -1.67
CA GLU A 292 -8.10 -4.39 -1.56
C GLU A 292 -7.02 -4.08 -2.61
N ASN A 293 -7.41 -3.87 -3.87
CA ASN A 293 -6.47 -3.64 -4.96
C ASN A 293 -5.71 -2.32 -4.80
N ASN A 294 -6.41 -1.23 -4.47
CA ASN A 294 -5.79 0.07 -4.25
C ASN A 294 -4.93 0.05 -2.99
N PHE A 295 -5.41 -0.60 -1.92
CA PHE A 295 -4.67 -0.75 -0.70
C PHE A 295 -3.37 -1.54 -0.93
N ALA A 296 -3.41 -2.65 -1.66
CA ALA A 296 -2.23 -3.44 -2.01
C ALA A 296 -1.21 -2.63 -2.82
N LYS A 297 -1.67 -1.84 -3.80
CA LYS A 297 -0.84 -0.96 -4.61
C LYS A 297 -0.18 0.14 -3.78
N GLU A 298 -0.96 0.90 -3.01
CA GLU A 298 -0.49 2.13 -2.37
C GLU A 298 0.22 1.88 -1.02
N TYR A 299 -0.21 0.86 -0.29
CA TYR A 299 0.23 0.64 1.09
C TYR A 299 1.06 -0.65 1.31
N LEU A 300 0.97 -1.63 0.39
CA LEU A 300 1.73 -2.88 0.51
C LEU A 300 2.84 -3.03 -0.54
N ASN A 301 3.07 -2.01 -1.40
CA ASN A 301 4.01 -2.11 -2.53
C ASN A 301 3.80 -3.37 -3.38
N ALA A 302 2.56 -3.82 -3.50
CA ALA A 302 2.14 -5.04 -4.15
C ALA A 302 1.05 -4.76 -5.19
N PRO A 303 1.39 -4.08 -6.31
CA PRO A 303 0.42 -3.80 -7.37
C PRO A 303 -0.07 -5.10 -7.99
N VAL A 304 -1.38 -5.17 -8.17
CA VAL A 304 -2.08 -6.30 -8.78
C VAL A 304 -2.40 -5.99 -10.23
N THR A 305 -2.21 -6.97 -11.11
CA THR A 305 -2.64 -6.85 -12.50
C THR A 305 -4.08 -7.38 -12.58
N GLU A 306 -5.06 -6.47 -12.58
CA GLU A 306 -6.46 -6.89 -12.75
C GLU A 306 -6.64 -7.68 -14.06
N GLY A 307 -7.41 -8.76 -13.97
CA GLY A 307 -7.74 -9.56 -15.15
C GLY A 307 -6.66 -10.53 -15.59
N ALA A 308 -5.63 -10.78 -14.77
CA ALA A 308 -4.59 -11.76 -15.10
C ALA A 308 -5.15 -13.19 -15.29
N VAL A 309 -6.08 -13.60 -14.42
CA VAL A 309 -6.75 -14.91 -14.51
C VAL A 309 -8.21 -14.73 -14.91
N PHE A 310 -8.96 -13.84 -14.24
CA PHE A 310 -10.37 -13.58 -14.50
C PHE A 310 -10.55 -12.18 -15.08
N LYS A 311 -11.03 -12.06 -16.32
CA LYS A 311 -11.27 -10.77 -16.95
C LYS A 311 -12.61 -10.19 -16.55
N ARG A 312 -12.70 -8.85 -16.47
CA ARG A 312 -13.95 -8.16 -16.11
C ARG A 312 -15.10 -8.49 -17.06
N GLU A 313 -14.84 -8.65 -18.36
CA GLU A 313 -15.84 -9.03 -19.35
C GLU A 313 -16.42 -10.45 -19.18
N TRP A 314 -15.76 -11.30 -18.39
CA TRP A 314 -16.23 -12.65 -18.06
C TRP A 314 -17.15 -12.69 -16.86
N ILE A 315 -17.24 -11.60 -16.08
CA ILE A 315 -18.19 -11.46 -14.97
C ILE A 315 -19.57 -11.19 -15.55
N LYS A 316 -20.40 -12.24 -15.62
CA LYS A 316 -21.74 -12.16 -16.18
C LYS A 316 -22.77 -11.95 -15.05
N TRP A 317 -23.60 -10.95 -15.24
CA TRP A 317 -24.71 -10.64 -14.32
C TRP A 317 -26.03 -11.07 -14.94
N GLY A 318 -26.92 -11.64 -14.16
CA GLY A 318 -28.24 -12.09 -14.63
C GLY A 318 -29.26 -12.26 -13.51
N THR A 319 -30.52 -12.35 -13.90
CA THR A 319 -31.61 -12.66 -12.99
C THR A 319 -31.56 -14.13 -12.59
N MET A 320 -31.76 -14.40 -11.30
CA MET A 320 -31.72 -15.77 -10.78
C MET A 320 -33.00 -16.54 -11.08
N LEU A 321 -32.86 -17.84 -11.21
CA LEU A 321 -34.04 -18.72 -11.34
C LEU A 321 -34.77 -18.84 -9.99
N PRO A 322 -36.06 -19.15 -9.99
CA PRO A 322 -36.78 -19.59 -8.78
C PRO A 322 -36.05 -20.78 -8.13
N LEU A 323 -35.87 -20.76 -6.80
CA LEU A 323 -35.01 -21.72 -6.09
C LEU A 323 -35.30 -23.19 -6.39
N LYS A 324 -36.57 -23.52 -6.61
CA LYS A 324 -37.02 -24.90 -6.95
C LYS A 324 -36.49 -25.41 -8.28
N GLN A 325 -36.10 -24.54 -9.20
CA GLN A 325 -35.63 -24.90 -10.52
C GLN A 325 -34.11 -25.31 -10.56
N TYR A 326 -33.34 -24.96 -9.52
CA TYR A 326 -31.97 -25.42 -9.41
C TYR A 326 -31.89 -26.93 -9.19
N ALA A 327 -30.96 -27.60 -9.84
CA ALA A 327 -30.67 -29.00 -9.58
C ALA A 327 -30.18 -29.20 -8.12
N ARG A 328 -29.26 -28.32 -7.69
CA ARG A 328 -28.69 -28.29 -6.33
C ARG A 328 -28.34 -26.88 -5.91
N ILE A 329 -28.36 -26.60 -4.60
CA ILE A 329 -27.89 -25.36 -4.01
C ILE A 329 -26.97 -25.71 -2.84
N TYR A 330 -25.74 -25.23 -2.87
CA TYR A 330 -24.77 -25.40 -1.79
C TYR A 330 -24.32 -24.05 -1.25
N ALA A 331 -24.18 -23.96 0.07
CA ALA A 331 -23.48 -22.90 0.75
C ALA A 331 -22.10 -23.45 1.15
N TYR A 332 -21.03 -22.78 0.74
CA TYR A 332 -19.65 -23.17 1.08
C TYR A 332 -18.97 -22.04 1.84
N THR A 333 -18.35 -22.37 2.97
CA THR A 333 -17.67 -21.41 3.83
C THR A 333 -16.19 -21.74 3.93
N ASP A 334 -15.36 -20.72 3.61
CA ASP A 334 -13.96 -20.64 4.01
C ASP A 334 -13.89 -19.83 5.31
N PRO A 335 -13.65 -20.47 6.48
CA PRO A 335 -13.60 -19.78 7.77
C PRO A 335 -12.31 -19.00 7.97
N SER A 336 -11.33 -19.11 7.08
CA SER A 336 -9.98 -18.55 7.08
C SER A 336 -9.48 -18.16 8.46
N TRP A 337 -8.45 -18.82 8.97
CA TRP A 337 -7.93 -18.57 10.31
C TRP A 337 -6.41 -18.36 10.26
N LYS A 338 -5.98 -17.15 10.52
CA LYS A 338 -4.60 -16.83 10.89
C LYS A 338 -4.60 -16.40 12.36
N SER A 339 -3.50 -16.48 13.03
CA SER A 339 -3.28 -16.40 14.48
C SER A 339 -3.81 -15.15 15.22
N SER A 340 -4.47 -14.21 14.55
CA SER A 340 -5.12 -13.05 15.17
C SER A 340 -6.65 -13.15 15.04
N THR A 341 -7.33 -13.27 16.14
CA THR A 341 -8.75 -13.66 16.24
C THR A 341 -9.77 -12.59 15.80
N LYS A 342 -9.36 -11.38 15.45
CA LYS A 342 -10.28 -10.29 15.16
C LYS A 342 -10.39 -9.89 13.69
N ASN A 343 -9.39 -10.15 12.85
CA ASN A 343 -9.28 -9.50 11.53
C ASN A 343 -9.06 -10.48 10.35
N ASP A 344 -9.42 -11.75 10.45
CA ASP A 344 -9.31 -12.65 9.32
C ASP A 344 -10.53 -12.56 8.40
N TYR A 345 -10.28 -12.55 7.10
CA TYR A 345 -11.32 -12.58 6.08
C TYR A 345 -12.08 -13.91 6.16
N LYS A 346 -13.39 -13.85 6.17
CA LYS A 346 -14.26 -15.01 6.12
C LYS A 346 -15.16 -14.91 4.91
N ALA A 347 -15.41 -16.02 4.25
CA ALA A 347 -16.24 -16.03 3.05
C ALA A 347 -17.25 -17.17 3.06
N THR A 348 -18.50 -16.87 2.69
CA THR A 348 -19.55 -17.86 2.50
C THR A 348 -20.25 -17.58 1.18
N MET A 349 -20.22 -18.57 0.27
CA MET A 349 -20.81 -18.47 -1.06
C MET A 349 -22.02 -19.37 -1.18
N LEU A 350 -23.17 -18.82 -1.52
CA LEU A 350 -24.38 -19.57 -1.88
C LEU A 350 -24.45 -19.71 -3.40
N VAL A 351 -24.28 -20.93 -3.90
CA VAL A 351 -24.23 -21.24 -5.32
C VAL A 351 -25.26 -22.27 -5.71
N GLY A 352 -26.06 -21.97 -6.74
CA GLY A 352 -27.00 -22.89 -7.35
C GLY A 352 -26.49 -23.45 -8.67
N LYS A 353 -26.56 -24.78 -8.87
CA LYS A 353 -26.32 -25.41 -10.18
C LYS A 353 -27.63 -25.63 -10.90
N THR A 354 -27.75 -25.09 -12.11
CA THR A 354 -28.94 -25.30 -12.98
C THR A 354 -28.91 -26.71 -13.60
N LYS A 355 -30.04 -27.14 -14.18
CA LYS A 355 -30.10 -28.39 -14.90
C LYS A 355 -29.23 -28.40 -16.16
N ASP A 356 -29.06 -27.24 -16.75
CA ASP A 356 -28.25 -27.02 -17.98
C ASP A 356 -26.77 -26.80 -17.68
N GLY A 357 -26.35 -26.91 -16.42
CA GLY A 357 -24.93 -26.91 -16.04
C GLY A 357 -24.33 -25.54 -15.68
N TYR A 358 -25.15 -24.47 -15.64
CA TYR A 358 -24.69 -23.16 -15.16
C TYR A 358 -24.56 -23.12 -13.64
N TYR A 359 -23.68 -22.25 -13.17
CA TYR A 359 -23.48 -21.94 -11.74
C TYR A 359 -23.95 -20.52 -11.48
N HIS A 360 -25.00 -20.38 -10.71
CA HIS A 360 -25.53 -19.09 -10.29
C HIS A 360 -25.04 -18.76 -8.91
N VAL A 361 -24.26 -17.67 -8.76
CA VAL A 361 -23.85 -17.12 -7.48
C VAL A 361 -25.02 -16.34 -6.94
N LEU A 362 -25.82 -16.99 -6.09
CA LEU A 362 -27.08 -16.45 -5.56
C LEU A 362 -26.82 -15.36 -4.54
N ARG A 363 -25.83 -15.58 -3.66
CA ARG A 363 -25.38 -14.64 -2.63
C ARG A 363 -23.95 -14.89 -2.24
N ALA A 364 -23.25 -13.82 -1.92
CA ALA A 364 -21.90 -13.84 -1.40
C ALA A 364 -21.85 -13.07 -0.08
N TYR A 365 -21.22 -13.66 0.92
CA TYR A 365 -20.79 -13.00 2.14
C TYR A 365 -19.28 -13.10 2.19
N ALA A 366 -18.61 -11.95 2.27
CA ALA A 366 -17.16 -11.89 2.37
C ALA A 366 -16.78 -10.62 3.13
N ALA A 367 -16.19 -10.79 4.31
CA ALA A 367 -15.78 -9.67 5.15
C ALA A 367 -14.72 -10.10 6.18
N GLN A 368 -13.96 -9.14 6.66
CA GLN A 368 -13.17 -9.30 7.88
C GLN A 368 -14.11 -9.18 9.08
N THR A 369 -14.42 -10.31 9.70
CA THR A 369 -15.46 -10.37 10.70
C THR A 369 -15.25 -11.44 11.75
N THR A 370 -16.07 -11.42 12.80
CA THR A 370 -16.04 -12.40 13.87
C THR A 370 -16.63 -13.75 13.42
N VAL A 371 -16.28 -14.82 14.13
CA VAL A 371 -16.90 -16.15 13.94
C VAL A 371 -18.40 -16.09 14.12
N LYS A 372 -18.89 -15.32 15.10
CA LYS A 372 -20.32 -15.14 15.36
C LYS A 372 -21.07 -14.60 14.14
N ASN A 373 -20.54 -13.55 13.51
CA ASN A 373 -21.17 -12.96 12.31
C ASN A 373 -21.18 -13.96 11.14
N MET A 374 -20.06 -14.67 10.93
CA MET A 374 -19.97 -15.72 9.91
C MET A 374 -21.02 -16.81 10.15
N VAL A 375 -21.21 -17.24 11.38
CA VAL A 375 -22.26 -18.21 11.74
C VAL A 375 -23.64 -17.63 11.42
N GLY A 376 -23.88 -16.36 11.74
CA GLY A 376 -25.12 -15.66 11.40
C GLY A 376 -25.48 -15.72 9.91
N TRP A 377 -24.49 -15.60 9.02
CA TRP A 377 -24.71 -15.71 7.56
C TRP A 377 -25.39 -17.03 7.13
N HIS A 378 -25.12 -18.13 7.82
CA HIS A 378 -25.76 -19.44 7.52
C HIS A 378 -27.26 -19.40 7.83
N TYR A 379 -27.66 -18.78 8.94
CA TYR A 379 -29.05 -18.60 9.31
C TYR A 379 -29.77 -17.57 8.41
N ASP A 380 -29.06 -16.53 7.96
CA ASP A 380 -29.60 -15.59 6.98
C ASP A 380 -29.85 -16.27 5.62
N ILE A 381 -28.94 -17.13 5.17
CA ILE A 381 -29.14 -18.00 3.99
C ILE A 381 -30.35 -18.89 4.17
N GLU A 382 -30.47 -19.55 5.32
CA GLU A 382 -31.61 -20.43 5.61
C GLU A 382 -32.92 -19.68 5.59
N GLN A 383 -32.99 -18.50 6.17
CA GLN A 383 -34.16 -17.62 6.13
C GLN A 383 -34.49 -17.17 4.71
N MET A 384 -33.46 -16.82 3.90
CA MET A 384 -33.67 -16.41 2.51
C MET A 384 -34.18 -17.53 1.63
N VAL A 385 -33.65 -18.75 1.80
CA VAL A 385 -34.09 -19.92 1.02
C VAL A 385 -35.42 -20.46 1.52
N ALA A 386 -35.74 -20.21 2.78
CA ALA A 386 -36.94 -20.67 3.47
C ALA A 386 -37.19 -22.19 3.25
N LYS A 387 -38.46 -22.59 3.10
CA LYS A 387 -38.82 -23.99 2.83
C LYS A 387 -38.86 -24.34 1.33
N GLU A 388 -38.40 -23.44 0.45
CA GLU A 388 -38.51 -23.65 -0.99
C GLU A 388 -37.54 -24.68 -1.55
N LYS A 389 -36.33 -24.74 -1.03
CA LYS A 389 -35.30 -25.67 -1.48
C LYS A 389 -34.34 -26.03 -0.36
N HIS A 390 -33.94 -27.30 -0.32
CA HIS A 390 -32.88 -27.75 0.61
C HIS A 390 -31.51 -27.22 0.21
N VAL A 391 -30.83 -26.52 1.12
CA VAL A 391 -29.44 -26.08 0.99
C VAL A 391 -28.54 -27.02 1.78
N ARG A 392 -27.45 -27.47 1.18
CA ARG A 392 -26.39 -28.17 1.90
C ARG A 392 -25.29 -27.19 2.26
N TYR A 393 -24.95 -27.16 3.53
CA TYR A 393 -23.89 -26.30 4.07
C TYR A 393 -22.59 -27.08 4.19
N TRP A 394 -21.56 -26.55 3.59
CA TRP A 394 -20.22 -27.09 3.59
C TRP A 394 -19.22 -26.11 4.17
N MET A 395 -18.19 -26.62 4.82
CA MET A 395 -17.14 -25.80 5.39
C MET A 395 -15.77 -26.48 5.22
N GLU A 396 -14.75 -25.66 4.96
CA GLU A 396 -13.39 -26.15 4.91
C GLU A 396 -12.96 -26.78 6.23
N SER A 397 -12.33 -27.97 6.17
CA SER A 397 -11.92 -28.74 7.35
C SER A 397 -10.56 -28.29 7.86
N ASN A 398 -10.46 -27.09 8.45
CA ASN A 398 -9.25 -26.64 9.14
C ASN A 398 -9.36 -26.78 10.67
N LEU A 399 -8.22 -26.75 11.36
CA LEU A 399 -7.91 -27.18 12.72
C LEU A 399 -8.76 -26.65 13.90
N ILE A 400 -9.80 -25.80 13.68
CA ILE A 400 -10.51 -25.12 14.79
C ILE A 400 -11.95 -25.57 14.85
N GLN A 401 -12.11 -26.87 15.13
CA GLN A 401 -13.44 -27.48 15.14
C GLN A 401 -14.27 -27.09 16.37
N ASP A 402 -13.65 -26.94 17.51
CA ASP A 402 -14.38 -26.80 18.79
C ASP A 402 -15.02 -25.39 18.93
N LEU A 403 -14.28 -24.33 18.58
CA LEU A 403 -14.79 -22.97 18.67
C LEU A 403 -15.95 -22.70 17.69
N LEU A 404 -15.86 -23.25 16.47
CA LEU A 404 -16.94 -23.15 15.49
C LEU A 404 -18.17 -23.92 15.93
N ILE A 405 -18.02 -25.13 16.49
CA ILE A 405 -19.11 -25.94 17.01
C ILE A 405 -19.85 -25.20 18.13
N ASP A 406 -19.12 -24.57 19.04
CA ASP A 406 -19.69 -23.80 20.15
C ASP A 406 -20.50 -22.60 19.66
N GLU A 407 -19.99 -21.84 18.67
CA GLU A 407 -20.73 -20.69 18.14
C GLU A 407 -21.97 -21.11 17.35
N PHE A 408 -21.92 -22.19 16.55
CA PHE A 408 -23.11 -22.75 15.92
C PHE A 408 -24.13 -23.26 16.95
N ALA A 409 -23.65 -23.91 18.03
CA ALA A 409 -24.54 -24.38 19.09
C ALA A 409 -25.24 -23.21 19.81
N LYS A 410 -24.51 -22.13 20.12
CA LYS A 410 -25.06 -20.90 20.74
C LYS A 410 -26.10 -20.22 19.84
N GLU A 411 -25.73 -19.98 18.58
CA GLU A 411 -26.65 -19.33 17.64
C GLU A 411 -27.88 -20.19 17.36
N GLY A 412 -27.70 -21.52 17.25
CA GLY A 412 -28.79 -22.46 17.09
C GLY A 412 -29.74 -22.49 18.29
N ALA A 413 -29.22 -22.35 19.51
CA ALA A 413 -30.05 -22.23 20.72
C ALA A 413 -30.90 -20.93 20.69
N ILE A 414 -30.31 -19.82 20.21
CA ILE A 414 -31.00 -18.54 20.05
C ILE A 414 -32.11 -18.64 18.98
N ARG A 415 -31.80 -19.28 17.85
CA ARG A 415 -32.72 -19.38 16.68
C ARG A 415 -33.73 -20.55 16.80
N GLY A 416 -33.59 -21.40 17.82
CA GLY A 416 -34.47 -22.55 18.07
C GLY A 416 -34.22 -23.79 17.22
N HIS A 417 -33.15 -23.82 16.40
CA HIS A 417 -32.76 -24.97 15.57
C HIS A 417 -31.31 -24.94 15.18
N GLN A 418 -30.77 -26.10 14.78
CA GLN A 418 -29.36 -26.24 14.39
C GLN A 418 -29.21 -26.44 12.88
N ILE A 419 -28.22 -25.76 12.27
CA ILE A 419 -27.84 -25.99 10.87
C ILE A 419 -26.79 -27.11 10.81
N ALA A 420 -27.05 -28.12 9.99
CA ALA A 420 -26.09 -29.21 9.76
C ALA A 420 -25.00 -28.79 8.80
N ILE A 421 -23.74 -28.68 9.30
CA ILE A 421 -22.57 -28.35 8.50
C ILE A 421 -21.82 -29.62 8.13
N THR A 422 -21.50 -29.78 6.83
CA THR A 422 -20.67 -30.89 6.33
C THR A 422 -19.25 -30.41 6.12
N LYS A 423 -18.27 -31.19 6.62
CA LYS A 423 -16.85 -30.86 6.46
C LYS A 423 -16.36 -31.25 5.07
N ASP A 424 -15.67 -30.33 4.39
CA ASP A 424 -14.92 -30.65 3.17
C ASP A 424 -13.57 -31.27 3.54
N LYS A 425 -13.47 -32.58 3.36
CA LYS A 425 -12.27 -33.40 3.68
C LYS A 425 -11.41 -33.69 2.45
N ARG A 426 -11.66 -33.06 1.31
CA ARG A 426 -10.87 -33.29 0.10
C ARG A 426 -9.40 -32.89 0.30
N LYS A 427 -8.47 -33.63 -0.28
CA LYS A 427 -7.07 -33.22 -0.38
C LYS A 427 -6.98 -32.13 -1.44
N LYS A 428 -6.77 -30.89 -0.99
CA LYS A 428 -6.76 -29.71 -1.87
C LYS A 428 -5.36 -29.48 -2.46
N PRO A 429 -5.22 -29.20 -3.78
CA PRO A 429 -4.01 -28.62 -4.36
C PRO A 429 -3.75 -27.21 -3.78
N ASP A 430 -2.68 -26.53 -4.23
CA ASP A 430 -2.43 -25.15 -3.82
C ASP A 430 -3.61 -24.22 -4.18
N LYS A 431 -3.80 -23.19 -3.36
CA LYS A 431 -4.98 -22.30 -3.43
C LYS A 431 -5.10 -21.61 -4.78
N PHE A 432 -3.99 -21.08 -5.31
CA PHE A 432 -4.00 -20.39 -6.60
C PHE A 432 -4.46 -21.33 -7.74
N SER A 433 -3.89 -22.53 -7.83
CA SER A 433 -4.25 -23.50 -8.89
C SER A 433 -5.71 -23.93 -8.83
N ARG A 434 -6.31 -24.01 -7.62
CA ARG A 434 -7.73 -24.30 -7.45
C ARG A 434 -8.60 -23.18 -8.01
N ILE A 435 -8.31 -21.94 -7.61
CA ILE A 435 -9.06 -20.77 -8.06
C ILE A 435 -8.89 -20.60 -9.59
N GLU A 436 -7.67 -20.73 -10.11
CA GLU A 436 -7.37 -20.64 -11.54
C GLU A 436 -8.16 -21.71 -12.35
N SER A 437 -8.41 -22.89 -11.79
CA SER A 437 -9.16 -23.95 -12.44
C SER A 437 -10.62 -23.57 -12.82
N MET A 438 -11.17 -22.52 -12.20
CA MET A 438 -12.48 -21.99 -12.56
C MET A 438 -12.45 -21.13 -13.83
N GLN A 439 -11.29 -20.66 -14.29
CA GLN A 439 -11.15 -19.75 -15.43
C GLN A 439 -11.98 -20.16 -16.66
N PRO A 440 -11.96 -21.42 -17.12
CA PRO A 440 -12.73 -21.82 -18.30
C PRO A 440 -14.25 -21.70 -18.12
N LEU A 441 -14.76 -21.80 -16.90
CA LEU A 441 -16.19 -21.63 -16.60
C LEU A 441 -16.59 -20.17 -16.74
N PHE A 442 -15.75 -19.24 -16.30
CA PHE A 442 -15.97 -17.81 -16.45
C PHE A 442 -15.86 -17.36 -17.92
N GLU A 443 -14.80 -17.79 -18.61
CA GLU A 443 -14.57 -17.45 -20.01
C GLU A 443 -15.74 -17.89 -20.91
N ARG A 444 -16.29 -19.07 -20.65
CA ARG A 444 -17.44 -19.61 -21.39
C ARG A 444 -18.80 -19.10 -20.91
N GLY A 445 -18.85 -18.26 -19.87
CA GLY A 445 -20.06 -17.67 -19.31
C GLY A 445 -20.94 -18.64 -18.52
N PHE A 446 -20.38 -19.74 -18.01
CA PHE A 446 -21.12 -20.69 -17.18
C PHE A 446 -21.32 -20.22 -15.74
N VAL A 447 -20.60 -19.19 -15.29
CA VAL A 447 -20.78 -18.58 -13.96
C VAL A 447 -21.56 -17.28 -14.12
N VAL A 448 -22.71 -17.18 -13.48
CA VAL A 448 -23.60 -16.01 -13.54
C VAL A 448 -23.84 -15.49 -12.13
N PHE A 449 -23.62 -14.21 -11.94
CA PHE A 449 -23.80 -13.51 -10.66
C PHE A 449 -25.19 -12.90 -10.57
N ASN A 450 -25.79 -12.94 -9.39
CA ASN A 450 -27.10 -12.35 -9.14
C ASN A 450 -27.06 -10.82 -9.32
N ILE A 451 -27.82 -10.32 -10.29
CA ILE A 451 -27.88 -8.88 -10.58
C ILE A 451 -28.47 -8.09 -9.41
N ASP A 452 -29.40 -8.67 -8.65
CA ASP A 452 -30.06 -8.01 -7.52
C ASP A 452 -29.10 -7.84 -6.32
N GLU A 453 -28.03 -8.63 -6.27
CA GLU A 453 -26.98 -8.58 -5.25
C GLU A 453 -25.73 -7.82 -5.69
N LYS A 454 -25.72 -7.22 -6.87
CA LYS A 454 -24.55 -6.57 -7.48
C LYS A 454 -23.90 -5.53 -6.57
N GLU A 455 -24.71 -4.77 -5.86
CA GLU A 455 -24.24 -3.70 -4.96
C GLU A 455 -24.03 -4.18 -3.52
N SER A 456 -24.27 -5.46 -3.21
CA SER A 456 -24.00 -6.02 -1.89
C SER A 456 -22.48 -6.07 -1.63
N GLU A 457 -22.08 -5.82 -0.39
CA GLU A 457 -20.67 -5.80 0.01
C GLU A 457 -19.93 -7.10 -0.33
N GLY A 458 -20.51 -8.25 0.04
CA GLY A 458 -19.90 -9.55 -0.22
C GLY A 458 -19.73 -9.86 -1.71
N MET A 459 -20.67 -9.45 -2.56
CA MET A 459 -20.60 -9.65 -4.00
C MET A 459 -19.52 -8.75 -4.64
N ARG A 460 -19.42 -7.49 -4.20
CA ARG A 460 -18.35 -6.60 -4.64
C ARG A 460 -16.99 -7.14 -4.27
N VAL A 461 -16.81 -7.58 -3.03
CA VAL A 461 -15.55 -8.18 -2.55
C VAL A 461 -15.19 -9.42 -3.35
N LEU A 462 -16.13 -10.31 -3.62
CA LEU A 462 -15.90 -11.49 -4.47
C LEU A 462 -15.39 -11.12 -5.86
N VAL A 463 -16.03 -10.15 -6.52
CA VAL A 463 -15.62 -9.70 -7.86
C VAL A 463 -14.23 -9.05 -7.83
N GLU A 464 -13.95 -8.20 -6.84
CA GLU A 464 -12.64 -7.56 -6.68
C GLU A 464 -11.52 -8.60 -6.47
N GLN A 465 -11.74 -9.58 -5.61
CA GLN A 465 -10.76 -10.65 -5.36
C GLN A 465 -10.57 -11.57 -6.57
N LEU A 466 -11.63 -11.88 -7.32
CA LEU A 466 -11.53 -12.61 -8.59
C LEU A 466 -10.67 -11.86 -9.61
N LEU A 467 -10.93 -10.57 -9.81
CA LEU A 467 -10.17 -9.74 -10.74
C LEU A 467 -8.71 -9.55 -10.31
N ALA A 468 -8.43 -9.62 -9.02
CA ALA A 468 -7.10 -9.54 -8.43
C ALA A 468 -6.35 -10.87 -8.38
N THR A 469 -6.96 -11.96 -8.83
CA THR A 469 -6.34 -13.29 -8.77
C THR A 469 -5.14 -13.36 -9.71
N GLU A 470 -3.96 -13.57 -9.14
CA GLU A 470 -2.71 -13.82 -9.85
C GLU A 470 -1.72 -14.58 -8.97
N ARG A 471 -0.76 -15.26 -9.57
CA ARG A 471 0.24 -16.01 -8.82
C ARG A 471 1.13 -15.07 -8.01
N GLY A 472 1.18 -15.29 -6.67
CA GLY A 472 1.98 -14.48 -5.75
C GLY A 472 1.33 -13.15 -5.35
N SER A 473 0.05 -12.94 -5.66
CA SER A 473 -0.73 -11.80 -5.14
C SER A 473 -0.71 -11.77 -3.62
N LYS A 474 -0.72 -10.57 -3.03
CA LYS A 474 -0.90 -10.34 -1.59
C LYS A 474 -2.32 -9.91 -1.24
N VAL A 475 -3.19 -9.82 -2.23
CA VAL A 475 -4.62 -9.55 -2.04
C VAL A 475 -5.28 -10.79 -1.45
N HIS A 476 -6.26 -10.59 -0.60
CA HIS A 476 -7.08 -11.68 -0.08
C HIS A 476 -7.77 -12.44 -1.22
N ASP A 477 -7.84 -13.74 -1.09
CA ASP A 477 -8.41 -14.66 -2.09
C ASP A 477 -9.41 -15.65 -1.46
N ASP A 478 -9.93 -15.32 -0.27
CA ASP A 478 -10.80 -16.19 0.51
C ASP A 478 -12.20 -16.32 -0.13
N ALA A 479 -12.71 -15.25 -0.75
CA ALA A 479 -14.00 -15.28 -1.46
C ALA A 479 -13.93 -16.12 -2.76
N PRO A 480 -12.93 -15.98 -3.64
CA PRO A 480 -12.69 -16.90 -4.76
C PRO A 480 -12.50 -18.37 -4.32
N ASP A 481 -11.80 -18.60 -3.20
CA ASP A 481 -11.59 -19.97 -2.70
C ASP A 481 -12.89 -20.61 -2.20
N ALA A 482 -13.73 -19.85 -1.50
CA ALA A 482 -15.06 -20.31 -1.11
C ALA A 482 -15.96 -20.58 -2.34
N LEU A 483 -15.85 -19.76 -3.39
CA LEU A 483 -16.58 -19.98 -4.65
C LEU A 483 -16.11 -21.27 -5.34
N GLU A 484 -14.79 -21.50 -5.40
CA GLU A 484 -14.21 -22.74 -5.95
C GLU A 484 -14.74 -23.95 -5.18
N GLY A 485 -14.71 -23.88 -3.85
CA GLY A 485 -15.22 -24.95 -2.99
C GLY A 485 -16.68 -25.32 -3.31
N ALA A 486 -17.54 -24.32 -3.48
CA ALA A 486 -18.94 -24.52 -3.83
C ALA A 486 -19.09 -25.17 -5.23
N ILE A 487 -18.42 -24.62 -6.25
CA ILE A 487 -18.48 -25.11 -7.63
C ILE A 487 -17.94 -26.52 -7.73
N TRP A 488 -16.79 -26.82 -7.07
CA TRP A 488 -16.20 -28.14 -7.09
C TRP A 488 -17.15 -29.19 -6.51
N LEU A 489 -17.76 -28.92 -5.35
CA LEU A 489 -18.70 -29.83 -4.70
C LEU A 489 -19.97 -30.05 -5.52
N LEU A 490 -20.49 -28.99 -6.17
CA LEU A 490 -21.63 -29.08 -7.08
C LEU A 490 -21.34 -30.00 -8.29
N ASN A 491 -20.07 -30.15 -8.66
CA ASN A 491 -19.65 -31.01 -9.79
C ASN A 491 -19.40 -32.46 -9.37
N HIS A 492 -18.78 -32.68 -8.22
CA HIS A 492 -18.18 -33.97 -7.91
C HIS A 492 -19.00 -34.83 -6.91
N ARG A 493 -20.01 -34.25 -6.26
CA ARG A 493 -20.83 -35.01 -5.32
C ARG A 493 -22.23 -35.24 -5.85
N ALA A 494 -22.62 -36.51 -5.96
CA ALA A 494 -24.00 -36.91 -6.32
C ALA A 494 -25.00 -36.66 -5.19
N ALA A 495 -26.29 -36.61 -5.54
CA ALA A 495 -27.36 -36.32 -4.57
C ALA A 495 -27.49 -37.33 -3.43
N GLY A 496 -26.85 -38.52 -3.53
CA GLY A 496 -26.91 -39.62 -2.58
C GLY A 496 -25.66 -39.85 -1.73
N ASP A 497 -24.62 -39.01 -1.87
CA ASP A 497 -23.37 -39.21 -1.11
C ASP A 497 -23.55 -38.71 0.33
N GLU A 498 -23.91 -39.65 1.24
CA GLU A 498 -24.09 -39.38 2.67
C GLU A 498 -22.72 -39.33 3.39
N GLY A 499 -21.96 -38.25 3.10
CA GLY A 499 -20.80 -37.93 3.93
C GLY A 499 -21.24 -37.53 5.33
N ASN A 500 -20.59 -38.10 6.36
CA ASN A 500 -20.82 -37.93 7.79
C ASN A 500 -21.50 -36.62 8.19
N ARG A 501 -22.79 -36.64 8.46
CA ARG A 501 -23.52 -35.52 9.05
C ARG A 501 -23.19 -35.47 10.53
N TYR A 502 -22.52 -34.43 10.96
CA TYR A 502 -22.43 -34.11 12.38
C TYR A 502 -23.75 -33.42 12.80
N HIS A 503 -24.63 -34.21 13.46
CA HIS A 503 -25.62 -33.59 14.31
C HIS A 503 -24.92 -33.18 15.60
N ILE A 504 -24.99 -31.94 15.97
CA ILE A 504 -24.57 -31.47 17.29
C ILE A 504 -25.62 -32.03 18.28
N ASN A 505 -25.35 -33.22 18.81
CA ASN A 505 -26.16 -33.77 19.89
C ASN A 505 -25.83 -32.98 21.16
N THR A 506 -26.66 -32.08 21.55
CA THR A 506 -26.74 -31.59 22.93
C THR A 506 -27.27 -32.72 23.78
N LYS A 507 -26.37 -33.57 24.35
CA LYS A 507 -26.73 -34.39 25.49
C LYS A 507 -27.09 -33.47 26.65
N THR A 508 -28.36 -33.22 26.84
CA THR A 508 -28.89 -32.72 28.10
C THR A 508 -28.62 -33.81 29.15
N ASN A 509 -27.55 -33.66 29.91
CA ASN A 509 -27.40 -34.38 31.17
C ASN A 509 -28.51 -33.92 32.12
N ARG A 510 -29.63 -34.65 32.14
CA ARG A 510 -30.52 -34.64 33.29
C ARG A 510 -29.85 -35.50 34.35
N HIS A 511 -29.20 -34.88 35.33
CA HIS A 511 -28.96 -35.49 36.60
C HIS A 511 -30.12 -35.15 37.51
N TYR A 512 -30.70 -36.22 38.08
CA TYR A 512 -31.60 -36.18 39.23
C TYR A 512 -30.88 -35.66 40.46
#